data_b2890fd46ecfcaac044e7c98e0b48745
#
_entry.id   b2890fd46ecfcaac044e7c98e0b48745
#
_cell.length_a   1.000
_cell.length_b   1.000
_cell.length_c   1.000
_cell.angle_alpha   90.00
_cell.angle_beta   90.00
_cell.angle_gamma   90.00
#
_symmetry.space_group_name_H-M   'P 1'
#
loop_
_entity.id
_entity.type
_entity.pdbx_description
1 polymer ?
#
loop_
_entity_poly.entity_id
_entity_poly.type
_entity_poly.pdbx_seq_one_letter_code
_entity_poly.pdbx_strand_id
1 'polypeptide(L)'
;KKNRYIYLKYRTRKVEQIFYTLNQTNEANKYIQFGEDNKFHTRKKTSSRNPWYLTPLVQVPDFILSTFKDSPILLDNDARYIATNSFLCGYIKKNDLLSKSITKNSLISGWYSSLTKLFFELEIHSLGGGRMVIIPGEISNVRVPTISNVNNGFLQKLNKKLYNDNLLEAAELTDRVILNKLLRLNTKEIDIIKDNL
;
A
#
# COMPACT_ATOMS: atom_id res chain seq x y z
N LYS A 1 2.85 -17.38 7.03
CA LYS A 1 2.01 -17.76 5.86
C LYS A 1 0.54 -17.30 5.97
N LYS A 2 -0.01 -17.09 7.18
CA LYS A 2 -1.41 -16.66 7.38
C LYS A 2 -1.65 -15.17 7.11
N ASN A 3 -0.64 -14.32 7.29
CA ASN A 3 -0.80 -12.86 7.16
C ASN A 3 -0.96 -12.36 5.72
N ARG A 4 -0.61 -13.18 4.72
CA ARG A 4 -0.64 -12.80 3.29
C ARG A 4 -2.05 -12.65 2.71
N TYR A 5 -3.02 -13.38 3.25
CA TYR A 5 -4.39 -13.41 2.71
C TYR A 5 -5.30 -12.32 3.29
N ILE A 6 -4.86 -11.66 4.31
CA ILE A 6 -5.68 -10.83 5.17
C ILE A 6 -6.12 -9.56 4.46
N TYR A 7 -5.18 -8.87 3.84
CA TYR A 7 -5.46 -7.62 3.16
C TYR A 7 -6.22 -7.80 1.86
N LEU A 8 -5.98 -8.89 1.15
CA LEU A 8 -6.70 -9.23 -0.07
C LEU A 8 -8.10 -9.80 0.23
N LYS A 9 -8.27 -10.52 1.33
CA LYS A 9 -9.58 -11.02 1.76
C LYS A 9 -10.55 -9.89 2.07
N TYR A 10 -10.05 -8.74 2.47
CA TYR A 10 -10.89 -7.58 2.79
C TYR A 10 -11.46 -6.88 1.55
N ARG A 11 -10.81 -6.97 0.38
CA ARG A 11 -11.22 -6.24 -0.82
C ARG A 11 -11.51 -7.06 -2.06
N THR A 12 -10.90 -8.21 -2.20
CA THR A 12 -11.18 -9.08 -3.33
C THR A 12 -11.42 -10.49 -2.83
N ARG A 13 -12.65 -10.95 -2.93
CA ARG A 13 -12.99 -12.36 -2.64
C ARG A 13 -12.31 -13.34 -3.60
N LYS A 14 -11.59 -12.84 -4.59
CA LYS A 14 -10.97 -13.63 -5.66
C LYS A 14 -9.69 -12.95 -6.14
N VAL A 15 -8.58 -13.67 -6.11
CA VAL A 15 -7.34 -13.24 -6.78
C VAL A 15 -7.52 -13.57 -8.26
N GLU A 16 -7.58 -12.56 -9.09
CA GLU A 16 -7.65 -12.71 -10.55
C GLU A 16 -6.24 -12.84 -11.11
N GLN A 17 -6.06 -13.72 -12.06
CA GLN A 17 -4.80 -13.85 -12.78
C GLN A 17 -4.78 -12.86 -13.93
N ILE A 18 -3.62 -12.21 -14.15
CA ILE A 18 -3.41 -11.35 -15.29
C ILE A 18 -2.90 -12.21 -16.44
N PHE A 19 -3.61 -12.17 -17.57
CA PHE A 19 -3.13 -12.80 -18.78
C PHE A 19 -1.94 -12.02 -19.33
N TYR A 20 -0.78 -12.69 -19.41
CA TYR A 20 0.42 -12.15 -19.99
C TYR A 20 1.15 -13.25 -20.75
N THR A 21 1.36 -13.04 -22.04
CA THR A 21 2.11 -13.98 -22.86
C THR A 21 3.03 -13.23 -23.84
N LEU A 22 4.27 -13.65 -23.91
CA LEU A 22 5.22 -13.26 -24.97
C LEU A 22 5.31 -14.34 -26.04
N ASN A 23 5.01 -15.59 -25.69
CA ASN A 23 5.04 -16.73 -26.59
C ASN A 23 3.61 -17.15 -26.93
N GLN A 24 3.30 -17.23 -28.22
CA GLN A 24 2.02 -17.67 -28.70
C GLN A 24 1.94 -19.21 -28.62
N THR A 25 1.41 -19.72 -27.53
CA THR A 25 0.98 -21.12 -27.44
C THR A 25 -0.41 -21.28 -28.04
N ASN A 26 -0.83 -22.51 -28.37
CA ASN A 26 -2.18 -22.78 -28.88
C ASN A 26 -3.28 -22.29 -27.91
N GLU A 27 -3.05 -22.45 -26.60
CA GLU A 27 -3.98 -22.00 -25.56
C GLU A 27 -4.05 -20.46 -25.49
N ALA A 28 -2.88 -19.81 -25.59
CA ALA A 28 -2.82 -18.35 -25.64
C ALA A 28 -3.55 -17.79 -26.86
N ASN A 29 -3.34 -18.41 -28.05
CA ASN A 29 -4.01 -18.00 -29.27
C ASN A 29 -5.52 -18.16 -29.19
N LYS A 30 -6.03 -19.25 -28.61
CA LYS A 30 -7.47 -19.43 -28.35
C LYS A 30 -8.03 -18.32 -27.47
N TYR A 31 -7.29 -17.91 -26.42
CA TYR A 31 -7.73 -16.84 -25.53
C TYR A 31 -7.67 -15.46 -26.22
N ILE A 32 -6.66 -15.22 -27.05
CA ILE A 32 -6.56 -13.99 -27.86
C ILE A 32 -7.73 -13.92 -28.84
N GLN A 33 -8.01 -15.02 -29.57
CA GLN A 33 -9.14 -15.11 -30.49
C GLN A 33 -10.47 -14.85 -29.80
N PHE A 34 -10.67 -15.47 -28.63
CA PHE A 34 -11.86 -15.17 -27.79
C PHE A 34 -12.00 -13.67 -27.50
N GLY A 35 -10.88 -12.99 -27.20
CA GLY A 35 -10.88 -11.54 -26.97
C GLY A 35 -11.21 -10.73 -28.22
N GLU A 36 -10.78 -11.17 -29.39
CA GLU A 36 -11.08 -10.55 -30.69
C GLU A 36 -12.54 -10.73 -31.08
N ASP A 37 -13.09 -11.94 -30.95
CA ASP A 37 -14.49 -12.25 -31.19
C ASP A 37 -15.42 -11.42 -30.30
N ASN A 38 -14.98 -11.14 -29.04
CA ASN A 38 -15.71 -10.28 -28.09
C ASN A 38 -15.35 -8.79 -28.20
N LYS A 39 -14.60 -8.39 -29.22
CA LYS A 39 -14.20 -7.00 -29.50
C LYS A 39 -13.43 -6.33 -28.35
N PHE A 40 -12.67 -7.11 -27.58
CA PHE A 40 -11.86 -6.55 -26.49
C PHE A 40 -10.72 -5.68 -27.01
N HIS A 41 -10.18 -5.98 -28.17
CA HIS A 41 -9.13 -5.22 -28.85
C HIS A 41 -9.58 -3.80 -29.27
N THR A 42 -10.89 -3.56 -29.44
CA THR A 42 -11.42 -2.25 -29.85
C THR A 42 -11.70 -1.30 -28.70
N ARG A 43 -11.61 -1.77 -27.45
CA ARG A 43 -11.85 -0.93 -26.26
C ARG A 43 -10.76 0.12 -26.09
N LYS A 44 -11.13 1.31 -25.61
CA LYS A 44 -10.25 2.47 -25.47
C LYS A 44 -8.85 2.18 -24.90
N LYS A 45 -8.75 1.33 -23.86
CA LYS A 45 -7.46 1.00 -23.22
C LYS A 45 -6.66 -0.07 -23.93
N THR A 46 -7.28 -0.93 -24.69
CA THR A 46 -6.63 -2.04 -25.39
C THR A 46 -6.28 -1.67 -26.81
N SER A 47 -7.10 -0.85 -27.48
CA SER A 47 -6.84 -0.39 -28.85
C SER A 47 -5.55 0.43 -29.02
N SER A 48 -5.07 1.05 -27.95
CA SER A 48 -3.80 1.80 -27.97
C SER A 48 -2.56 0.94 -27.74
N ARG A 49 -2.73 -0.38 -27.54
CA ARG A 49 -1.63 -1.32 -27.28
C ARG A 49 -1.25 -2.10 -28.53
N ASN A 50 0.03 -2.42 -28.67
CA ASN A 50 0.51 -3.27 -29.74
C ASN A 50 1.47 -4.32 -29.17
N PRO A 51 1.10 -5.61 -29.13
CA PRO A 51 -0.25 -6.14 -29.43
C PRO A 51 -1.29 -5.80 -28.36
N TRP A 52 -2.56 -5.76 -28.72
CA TRP A 52 -3.69 -5.29 -27.91
C TRP A 52 -3.85 -6.04 -26.57
N TYR A 53 -3.54 -7.33 -26.56
CA TYR A 53 -3.65 -8.22 -25.38
C TYR A 53 -2.50 -8.09 -24.41
N LEU A 54 -1.40 -7.43 -24.79
CA LEU A 54 -0.25 -7.31 -23.92
C LEU A 54 -0.51 -6.27 -22.83
N THR A 55 -0.60 -6.74 -21.60
CA THR A 55 -0.69 -5.85 -20.44
C THR A 55 0.71 -5.30 -20.14
N PRO A 56 0.88 -3.98 -19.95
CA PRO A 56 2.17 -3.43 -19.53
C PRO A 56 2.66 -4.15 -18.27
N LEU A 57 3.90 -4.63 -18.29
CA LEU A 57 4.50 -5.21 -17.10
C LEU A 57 4.69 -4.11 -16.06
N VAL A 58 4.00 -4.27 -14.96
CA VAL A 58 4.22 -3.46 -13.77
C VAL A 58 5.21 -4.21 -12.89
N GLN A 59 6.27 -3.53 -12.49
CA GLN A 59 7.21 -4.11 -11.52
C GLN A 59 6.45 -4.49 -10.25
N VAL A 60 6.76 -5.65 -9.68
CA VAL A 60 6.17 -6.08 -8.40
C VAL A 60 6.59 -5.09 -7.31
N PRO A 61 5.66 -4.36 -6.69
CA PRO A 61 5.99 -3.38 -5.68
C PRO A 61 6.37 -4.04 -4.34
N ASP A 62 7.17 -3.33 -3.53
CA ASP A 62 7.44 -3.73 -2.14
C ASP A 62 6.23 -3.48 -1.25
N PHE A 63 5.46 -2.42 -1.56
CA PHE A 63 4.25 -2.00 -0.84
C PHE A 63 3.11 -1.72 -1.80
N ILE A 64 1.90 -1.92 -1.32
CA ILE A 64 0.67 -1.52 -2.01
C ILE A 64 -0.08 -0.57 -1.09
N LEU A 65 -0.39 0.63 -1.58
CA LEU A 65 -1.10 1.65 -0.85
C LEU A 65 -2.51 1.83 -1.40
N SER A 66 -3.49 1.82 -0.52
CA SER A 66 -4.88 2.13 -0.86
C SER A 66 -5.07 3.62 -1.11
N THR A 67 -5.71 3.99 -2.24
CA THR A 67 -5.92 5.39 -2.65
C THR A 67 -7.22 6.02 -2.17
N PHE A 68 -8.17 5.23 -1.69
CA PHE A 68 -9.51 5.70 -1.34
C PHE A 68 -9.91 5.22 0.05
N LYS A 69 -9.53 5.95 1.09
CA LYS A 69 -9.99 5.72 2.48
C LYS A 69 -9.68 6.94 3.34
N ASP A 70 -10.44 7.08 4.42
CA ASP A 70 -10.23 8.07 5.47
C ASP A 70 -8.86 7.88 6.19
N SER A 71 -8.32 6.68 6.13
CA SER A 71 -6.97 6.36 6.58
C SER A 71 -6.28 5.46 5.55
N PRO A 72 -5.17 5.91 4.96
CA PRO A 72 -4.46 5.15 3.94
C PRO A 72 -3.83 3.89 4.54
N ILE A 73 -4.13 2.74 3.95
CA ILE A 73 -3.62 1.44 4.39
C ILE A 73 -2.42 1.07 3.54
N LEU A 74 -1.26 0.96 4.18
CA LEU A 74 -0.04 0.45 3.57
C LEU A 74 0.05 -1.06 3.76
N LEU A 75 0.11 -1.78 2.65
CA LEU A 75 0.18 -3.23 2.64
C LEU A 75 1.58 -3.70 2.28
N ASP A 76 2.14 -4.58 3.09
CA ASP A 76 3.32 -5.34 2.73
C ASP A 76 3.00 -6.31 1.58
N ASN A 77 3.83 -6.30 0.55
CA ASN A 77 3.63 -7.14 -0.62
C ASN A 77 4.59 -8.35 -0.68
N ASP A 78 4.81 -9.02 0.42
CA ASP A 78 5.62 -10.26 0.44
C ASP A 78 5.06 -11.35 -0.47
N ALA A 79 3.76 -11.33 -0.74
CA ALA A 79 3.11 -12.25 -1.66
C ALA A 79 3.39 -11.94 -3.14
N ARG A 80 4.10 -10.84 -3.44
CA ARG A 80 4.48 -10.42 -4.78
C ARG A 80 3.30 -10.22 -5.73
N TYR A 81 2.23 -9.62 -5.25
CA TYR A 81 1.08 -9.28 -6.08
C TYR A 81 1.39 -8.10 -7.00
N ILE A 82 0.76 -8.11 -8.16
CA ILE A 82 0.72 -6.97 -9.07
C ILE A 82 -0.50 -6.13 -8.71
N ALA A 83 -0.26 -4.87 -8.37
CA ALA A 83 -1.33 -3.95 -8.05
C ALA A 83 -1.98 -3.38 -9.32
N THR A 84 -3.30 -3.22 -9.27
CA THR A 84 -4.05 -2.53 -10.34
C THR A 84 -3.97 -1.01 -10.16
N ASN A 85 -4.50 -0.26 -11.12
CA ASN A 85 -4.53 1.21 -11.10
C ASN A 85 -5.38 1.82 -9.96
N SER A 86 -6.05 1.00 -9.16
CA SER A 86 -6.77 1.44 -7.96
C SER A 86 -5.88 1.54 -6.71
N PHE A 87 -4.60 1.24 -6.86
CA PHE A 87 -3.61 1.28 -5.79
C PHE A 87 -2.37 2.03 -6.23
N LEU A 88 -1.67 2.63 -5.30
CA LEU A 88 -0.32 3.11 -5.51
C LEU A 88 0.70 2.03 -5.17
N CYS A 89 1.77 1.99 -5.96
CA CYS A 89 2.87 1.05 -5.79
C CYS A 89 4.07 1.75 -5.16
N GLY A 90 4.53 1.23 -4.02
CA GLY A 90 5.73 1.72 -3.34
C GLY A 90 6.92 0.80 -3.58
N TYR A 91 8.11 1.40 -3.77
CA TYR A 91 9.36 0.68 -4.01
C TYR A 91 10.45 1.21 -3.07
N ILE A 92 11.17 0.32 -2.41
CA ILE A 92 12.34 0.69 -1.62
C ILE A 92 13.52 0.94 -2.56
N LYS A 93 14.07 2.15 -2.55
CA LYS A 93 15.29 2.47 -3.28
C LYS A 93 16.48 1.80 -2.60
N LYS A 94 17.11 0.84 -3.27
CA LYS A 94 18.24 0.07 -2.70
C LYS A 94 19.60 0.76 -2.76
N ASN A 95 19.71 1.85 -3.50
CA ASN A 95 21.00 2.47 -3.84
C ASN A 95 21.33 3.75 -3.06
N ASP A 96 20.53 4.11 -2.06
CA ASP A 96 20.77 5.28 -1.24
C ASP A 96 21.42 4.89 0.09
N LEU A 97 22.41 5.67 0.56
CA LEU A 97 23.08 5.44 1.85
C LEU A 97 22.08 5.43 3.01
N LEU A 98 21.05 6.27 2.93
CA LEU A 98 19.97 6.33 3.91
C LEU A 98 19.03 5.12 3.83
N SER A 99 18.85 4.52 2.66
CA SER A 99 17.97 3.37 2.45
C SER A 99 18.51 2.07 3.07
N LYS A 100 19.80 2.00 3.37
CA LYS A 100 20.38 0.84 4.07
C LYS A 100 19.89 0.68 5.50
N SER A 101 19.40 1.75 6.13
CA SER A 101 18.85 1.74 7.49
C SER A 101 17.34 1.58 7.54
N ILE A 102 16.64 1.83 6.42
CA ILE A 102 15.18 1.73 6.35
C ILE A 102 14.78 0.34 5.83
N THR A 103 14.24 -0.46 6.70
CA THR A 103 13.68 -1.75 6.35
C THR A 103 12.19 -1.60 6.05
N LYS A 104 11.63 -2.55 5.30
CA LYS A 104 10.20 -2.66 5.06
C LYS A 104 9.40 -2.66 6.37
N ASN A 105 9.86 -3.42 7.34
CA ASN A 105 9.25 -3.53 8.65
C ASN A 105 9.30 -2.21 9.44
N SER A 106 10.40 -1.44 9.33
CA SER A 106 10.51 -0.15 10.02
C SER A 106 9.54 0.87 9.44
N LEU A 107 9.34 0.89 8.12
CA LEU A 107 8.38 1.78 7.47
C LEU A 107 6.93 1.42 7.83
N ILE A 108 6.56 0.14 7.74
CA ILE A 108 5.21 -0.33 8.11
C ILE A 108 4.92 -0.02 9.58
N SER A 109 5.92 -0.19 10.43
CA SER A 109 5.78 0.08 11.88
C SER A 109 5.50 1.54 12.19
N GLY A 110 6.04 2.48 11.43
CA GLY A 110 5.78 3.91 11.61
C GLY A 110 4.52 4.41 10.93
N TRP A 111 4.09 3.71 9.88
CA TRP A 111 2.99 4.14 9.01
C TRP A 111 1.68 4.43 9.76
N TYR A 112 1.35 3.62 10.74
CA TYR A 112 0.10 3.70 11.48
C TYR A 112 0.14 4.61 12.71
N SER A 113 1.23 5.35 12.93
CA SER A 113 1.30 6.31 14.04
C SER A 113 0.43 7.54 13.80
N SER A 114 -0.05 8.15 14.88
CA SER A 114 -0.76 9.42 14.83
C SER A 114 0.09 10.52 14.19
N LEU A 115 1.41 10.48 14.38
CA LEU A 115 2.32 11.43 13.73
C LEU A 115 2.31 11.30 12.20
N THR A 116 2.30 10.08 11.67
CA THR A 116 2.18 9.85 10.22
C THR A 116 0.81 10.33 9.72
N LYS A 117 -0.26 10.07 10.49
CA LYS A 117 -1.59 10.54 10.14
C LYS A 117 -1.64 12.08 10.07
N LEU A 118 -1.02 12.77 11.01
CA LEU A 118 -0.90 14.23 10.99
C LEU A 118 -0.19 14.72 9.71
N PHE A 119 0.91 14.08 9.30
CA PHE A 119 1.55 14.42 8.03
C PHE A 119 0.68 14.14 6.81
N PHE A 120 -0.19 13.12 6.84
CA PHE A 120 -1.18 12.92 5.80
C PHE A 120 -2.16 14.09 5.70
N GLU A 121 -2.69 14.54 6.83
CA GLU A 121 -3.64 15.68 6.86
C GLU A 121 -2.99 16.98 6.35
N LEU A 122 -1.69 17.16 6.57
CA LEU A 122 -0.95 18.35 6.11
C LEU A 122 -0.58 18.31 4.63
N GLU A 123 -0.32 17.13 4.07
CA GLU A 123 0.27 16.99 2.72
C GLU A 123 -0.75 16.55 1.66
N ILE A 124 -1.86 15.94 2.06
CA ILE A 124 -2.81 15.32 1.14
C ILE A 124 -4.09 16.13 1.05
N HIS A 125 -4.52 16.42 -0.17
CA HIS A 125 -5.75 17.16 -0.42
C HIS A 125 -7.00 16.34 -0.07
N SER A 126 -7.90 16.97 0.65
CA SER A 126 -9.24 16.45 0.88
C SER A 126 -10.19 16.87 -0.26
N LEU A 127 -10.86 15.91 -0.87
CA LEU A 127 -11.92 16.16 -1.85
C LEU A 127 -13.25 16.28 -1.13
N GLY A 128 -13.52 17.25 -0.33
CA GLY A 128 -14.83 17.44 0.30
C GLY A 128 -15.54 16.17 0.83
N GLY A 129 -16.26 16.24 1.92
CA GLY A 129 -16.93 15.08 2.51
C GLY A 129 -16.00 14.08 3.23
N GLY A 130 -14.82 14.53 3.67
CA GLY A 130 -13.89 13.70 4.49
C GLY A 130 -13.14 12.61 3.75
N ARG A 131 -13.21 12.56 2.41
CA ARG A 131 -12.48 11.56 1.61
C ARG A 131 -11.17 12.13 1.11
N MET A 132 -10.07 11.50 1.50
CA MET A 132 -8.75 11.79 0.93
C MET A 132 -8.54 11.03 -0.38
N VAL A 133 -8.02 11.71 -1.40
CA VAL A 133 -7.51 11.09 -2.62
C VAL A 133 -6.01 11.19 -2.63
N ILE A 134 -5.36 10.06 -2.47
CA ILE A 134 -3.91 10.00 -2.43
C ILE A 134 -3.36 9.97 -3.85
N ILE A 135 -2.62 10.99 -4.21
CA ILE A 135 -1.88 11.06 -5.48
C ILE A 135 -0.38 10.88 -5.26
N PRO A 136 0.35 10.34 -6.25
CA PRO A 136 1.78 10.02 -6.10
C PRO A 136 2.67 11.18 -5.66
N GLY A 137 2.38 12.40 -6.15
CA GLY A 137 3.16 13.59 -5.82
C GLY A 137 3.05 13.99 -4.36
N GLU A 138 1.85 13.93 -3.78
CA GLU A 138 1.58 14.32 -2.39
C GLU A 138 2.11 13.28 -1.41
N ILE A 139 1.82 11.98 -1.66
CA ILE A 139 2.27 10.91 -0.76
C ILE A 139 3.79 10.85 -0.63
N SER A 140 4.53 11.31 -1.64
CA SER A 140 5.99 11.35 -1.58
C SER A 140 6.55 12.34 -0.56
N ASN A 141 5.74 13.31 -0.12
CA ASN A 141 6.11 14.33 0.86
C ASN A 141 5.77 13.90 2.29
N VAL A 142 4.90 12.91 2.46
CA VAL A 142 4.51 12.43 3.78
C VAL A 142 5.70 11.85 4.53
N ARG A 143 5.96 12.38 5.71
CA ARG A 143 7.04 11.92 6.58
C ARG A 143 6.54 10.79 7.45
N VAL A 144 7.28 9.69 7.45
CA VAL A 144 6.96 8.50 8.25
C VAL A 144 8.09 8.27 9.26
N PRO A 145 7.82 8.27 10.57
CA PRO A 145 8.82 7.92 11.55
C PRO A 145 9.18 6.44 11.41
N THR A 146 10.46 6.12 11.40
CA THR A 146 10.92 4.74 11.23
C THR A 146 11.48 4.20 12.53
N ILE A 147 11.14 2.95 12.85
CA ILE A 147 11.65 2.24 14.03
C ILE A 147 12.84 1.40 13.58
N SER A 148 14.02 1.67 14.11
CA SER A 148 15.18 0.81 13.91
C SER A 148 14.99 -0.49 14.71
N ASN A 149 15.41 -1.63 14.15
CA ASN A 149 15.36 -2.93 14.81
C ASN A 149 13.96 -3.32 15.34
N VAL A 150 13.00 -3.32 14.44
CA VAL A 150 11.61 -3.69 14.78
C VAL A 150 11.54 -5.12 15.31
N ASN A 151 11.01 -5.28 16.52
CA ASN A 151 10.82 -6.57 17.15
C ASN A 151 9.68 -7.36 16.46
N ASN A 152 9.92 -8.64 16.17
CA ASN A 152 8.92 -9.52 15.56
C ASN A 152 7.62 -9.59 16.37
N GLY A 153 7.69 -9.57 17.69
CA GLY A 153 6.50 -9.56 18.56
C GLY A 153 5.65 -8.30 18.39
N PHE A 154 6.27 -7.14 18.15
CA PHE A 154 5.56 -5.92 17.82
C PHE A 154 4.84 -6.02 16.47
N LEU A 155 5.53 -6.49 15.43
CA LEU A 155 4.93 -6.70 14.11
C LEU A 155 3.76 -7.68 14.14
N GLN A 156 3.88 -8.77 14.89
CA GLN A 156 2.78 -9.72 15.04
C GLN A 156 1.55 -9.08 15.70
N LYS A 157 1.76 -8.26 16.74
CA LYS A 157 0.68 -7.53 17.40
C LYS A 157 0.04 -6.51 16.46
N LEU A 158 0.86 -5.73 15.75
CA LEU A 158 0.39 -4.75 14.78
C LEU A 158 -0.43 -5.42 13.67
N ASN A 159 0.11 -6.48 13.08
CA ASN A 159 -0.57 -7.24 12.04
C ASN A 159 -1.90 -7.83 12.53
N LYS A 160 -1.97 -8.30 13.78
CA LYS A 160 -3.22 -8.79 14.36
C LYS A 160 -4.29 -7.68 14.48
N LYS A 161 -3.88 -6.45 14.86
CA LYS A 161 -4.80 -5.30 14.93
C LYS A 161 -5.31 -4.92 13.54
N LEU A 162 -4.40 -4.81 12.59
CA LEU A 162 -4.74 -4.52 11.19
C LEU A 162 -5.64 -5.61 10.57
N TYR A 163 -5.41 -6.86 10.95
CA TYR A 163 -6.25 -7.98 10.53
C TYR A 163 -7.71 -7.85 10.96
N ASN A 164 -7.91 -7.41 12.17
CA ASN A 164 -9.23 -7.22 12.75
C ASN A 164 -9.88 -5.88 12.35
N ASP A 165 -9.29 -5.17 11.38
CA ASP A 165 -9.70 -3.82 10.93
C ASP A 165 -9.73 -2.78 12.07
N ASN A 166 -8.90 -3.00 13.10
CA ASN A 166 -8.82 -2.11 14.24
C ASN A 166 -7.65 -1.13 14.07
N LEU A 167 -7.86 -0.12 13.20
CA LEU A 167 -6.85 0.90 12.91
C LEU A 167 -6.55 1.77 14.13
N LEU A 168 -7.52 2.01 15.00
CA LEU A 168 -7.33 2.78 16.23
C LEU A 168 -6.34 2.09 17.16
N GLU A 169 -6.55 0.82 17.46
CA GLU A 169 -5.62 0.07 18.31
C GLU A 169 -4.26 -0.15 17.64
N ALA A 170 -4.20 -0.19 16.29
CA ALA A 170 -2.94 -0.22 15.57
C ALA A 170 -2.16 1.11 15.76
N ALA A 171 -2.84 2.24 15.67
CA ALA A 171 -2.28 3.55 15.94
C ALA A 171 -1.78 3.67 17.39
N GLU A 172 -2.59 3.31 18.37
CA GLU A 172 -2.19 3.32 19.79
C GLU A 172 -0.96 2.46 20.06
N LEU A 173 -0.90 1.25 19.47
CA LEU A 173 0.25 0.37 19.60
C LEU A 173 1.51 1.01 19.02
N THR A 174 1.39 1.66 17.88
CA THR A 174 2.50 2.33 17.20
C THR A 174 2.93 3.57 17.96
N ASP A 175 1.99 4.39 18.44
CA ASP A 175 2.24 5.61 19.20
C ASP A 175 3.02 5.34 20.48
N ARG A 176 2.72 4.27 21.20
CA ARG A 176 3.49 3.87 22.37
C ARG A 176 4.98 3.67 22.07
N VAL A 177 5.31 3.28 20.86
CA VAL A 177 6.70 3.08 20.44
C VAL A 177 7.28 4.36 19.85
N ILE A 178 6.55 5.02 18.98
CA ILE A 178 7.02 6.22 18.25
C ILE A 178 7.00 7.44 19.17
N LEU A 179 5.83 7.81 19.67
CA LEU A 179 5.66 9.07 20.40
C LEU A 179 6.29 8.99 21.79
N ASN A 180 6.01 7.93 22.54
CA ASN A 180 6.47 7.84 23.92
C ASN A 180 7.94 7.39 24.05
N LYS A 181 8.35 6.30 23.36
CA LYS A 181 9.69 5.73 23.57
C LYS A 181 10.74 6.35 22.67
N LEU A 182 10.45 6.54 21.37
CA LEU A 182 11.41 7.05 20.40
C LEU A 182 11.54 8.57 20.52
N LEU A 183 10.44 9.30 20.46
CA LEU A 183 10.41 10.76 20.50
C LEU A 183 10.35 11.31 21.93
N ARG A 184 10.02 10.49 22.91
CA ARG A 184 9.93 10.85 24.34
C ARG A 184 8.99 12.03 24.61
N LEU A 185 7.90 12.13 23.83
CA LEU A 185 6.90 13.15 24.01
C LEU A 185 6.16 12.94 25.32
N ASN A 186 5.82 14.04 25.98
CA ASN A 186 4.96 14.02 27.17
C ASN A 186 3.47 13.93 26.77
N THR A 187 2.59 13.70 27.74
CA THR A 187 1.16 13.49 27.50
C THR A 187 0.52 14.68 26.79
N LYS A 188 0.85 15.93 27.17
CA LYS A 188 0.30 17.13 26.54
C LYS A 188 0.68 17.24 25.06
N GLU A 189 1.92 16.93 24.72
CA GLU A 189 2.41 16.94 23.33
C GLU A 189 1.71 15.87 22.49
N ILE A 190 1.46 14.70 23.08
CA ILE A 190 0.73 13.61 22.42
C ILE A 190 -0.72 13.99 22.22
N ASP A 191 -1.36 14.60 23.20
CA ASP A 191 -2.74 15.07 23.12
C ASP A 191 -2.88 16.12 22.01
N ILE A 192 -1.95 17.09 21.92
CA ILE A 192 -1.94 18.08 20.82
C ILE A 192 -1.91 17.40 19.44
N ILE A 193 -1.09 16.34 19.26
CA ILE A 193 -1.05 15.61 17.99
C ILE A 193 -2.40 14.93 17.70
N LYS A 194 -3.04 14.35 18.72
CA LYS A 194 -4.29 13.60 18.57
C LYS A 194 -5.51 14.49 18.39
N ASP A 195 -5.54 15.64 19.04
CA ASP A 195 -6.65 16.61 18.96
C ASP A 195 -6.71 17.30 17.59
N ASN A 196 -5.64 17.23 16.79
CA ASN A 196 -5.58 17.78 15.44
C ASN A 196 -5.77 16.72 14.34
N LEU A 197 -6.27 15.55 14.65
CA LEU A 197 -6.55 14.43 13.76
C LEU A 197 -8.05 14.13 13.66
#